data_a076f883fca6739a3118d96ea26bf8f2
#
_entry.id   a076f883fca6739a3118d96ea26bf8f2
#
_cell.length_a   1.000
_cell.length_b   1.000
_cell.length_c   1.000
_cell.angle_alpha   90.00
_cell.angle_beta   90.00
_cell.angle_gamma   90.00
#
_symmetry.space_group_name_H-M   'P 1'
#
loop_
_entity.id
_entity.type
_entity.pdbx_description
1 polymer ?
#
loop_
_entity_poly.entity_id
_entity_poly.type
_entity_poly.pdbx_seq_one_letter_code
_entity_poly.pdbx_strand_id
1 'polypeptide(L)'
;MSKRNEQGATESGEHERLEELELFGPGLIHEMRHPLMGIKAGMELVARRLPEVAAAEEWEMLISQVARLEEMFRSYQDLFAPAQLVPTRFPLEQVLQRAVDLVAYRVRRLGSRFTWAPEGEHLAHGAPTAVLHAVINLLVNAVDAVEELGQGRVELRLLEAPLEVRVSDEGKGIADENIVRLFEARFTTKPPGKGTGLGLHIARKAMRRTGGQVRLVPAGESRRREWARTEFVVEVPQA
;
A
#
# COMPACT_ATOMS: atom_id res chain seq x y z
N MET A 1 -36.64 -7.92 -20.22
CA MET A 1 -36.34 -6.48 -19.99
C MET A 1 -36.04 -6.12 -18.51
N SER A 2 -36.11 -7.07 -17.57
CA SER A 2 -35.99 -6.77 -16.10
C SER A 2 -34.55 -6.73 -15.55
N LYS A 3 -33.59 -7.44 -16.13
CA LYS A 3 -32.19 -7.51 -15.58
C LYS A 3 -31.29 -6.28 -15.81
N ARG A 4 -31.66 -5.40 -16.73
CA ARG A 4 -30.88 -4.18 -17.04
C ARG A 4 -31.16 -3.02 -16.07
N ASN A 5 -32.31 -3.03 -15.38
CA ASN A 5 -32.69 -1.99 -14.43
C ASN A 5 -32.12 -2.21 -13.02
N GLU A 6 -31.86 -3.45 -12.63
CA GLU A 6 -31.29 -3.73 -11.30
C GLU A 6 -29.78 -3.41 -11.21
N GLN A 7 -29.03 -3.57 -12.30
CA GLN A 7 -27.62 -3.20 -12.36
C GLN A 7 -27.41 -1.68 -12.31
N GLY A 8 -28.25 -0.90 -12.98
CA GLY A 8 -28.15 0.57 -12.95
C GLY A 8 -28.50 1.18 -11.59
N ALA A 9 -29.42 0.57 -10.83
CA ALA A 9 -29.78 1.04 -9.50
C ALA A 9 -28.70 0.74 -8.44
N THR A 10 -27.96 -0.37 -8.60
CA THR A 10 -26.86 -0.74 -7.70
C THR A 10 -25.64 0.14 -7.93
N GLU A 11 -25.31 0.44 -9.19
CA GLU A 11 -24.22 1.35 -9.54
C GLU A 11 -24.48 2.80 -9.12
N SER A 12 -25.74 3.28 -9.21
CA SER A 12 -26.11 4.62 -8.76
C SER A 12 -26.06 4.76 -7.24
N GLY A 13 -26.48 3.75 -6.48
CA GLY A 13 -26.41 3.76 -5.02
C GLY A 13 -25.01 3.58 -4.46
N GLU A 14 -24.11 2.93 -5.20
CA GLU A 14 -22.68 2.87 -4.84
C GLU A 14 -21.96 4.20 -5.14
N HIS A 15 -22.35 4.88 -6.21
CA HIS A 15 -21.80 6.21 -6.55
C HIS A 15 -22.20 7.26 -5.51
N GLU A 16 -23.47 7.30 -5.13
CA GLU A 16 -23.98 8.20 -4.07
C GLU A 16 -23.29 7.95 -2.71
N ARG A 17 -23.10 6.68 -2.31
CA ARG A 17 -22.37 6.34 -1.08
C ARG A 17 -20.89 6.68 -1.14
N LEU A 18 -20.29 6.65 -2.30
CA LEU A 18 -18.88 7.06 -2.49
C LEU A 18 -18.77 8.60 -2.43
N GLU A 19 -19.72 9.33 -2.98
CA GLU A 19 -19.78 10.80 -2.88
C GLU A 19 -20.04 11.26 -1.44
N GLU A 20 -20.91 10.62 -0.68
CA GLU A 20 -21.11 10.90 0.75
C GLU A 20 -19.84 10.62 1.56
N LEU A 21 -19.15 9.53 1.30
CA LEU A 21 -17.86 9.23 1.95
C LEU A 21 -16.75 10.23 1.55
N GLU A 22 -16.76 10.73 0.32
CA GLU A 22 -15.86 11.79 -0.13
C GLU A 22 -16.10 13.12 0.56
N LEU A 23 -17.36 13.43 0.94
CA LEU A 23 -17.73 14.66 1.64
C LEU A 23 -17.39 14.63 3.15
N PHE A 24 -17.64 13.49 3.81
CA PHE A 24 -17.48 13.36 5.27
C PHE A 24 -16.17 12.69 5.70
N GLY A 25 -15.53 11.96 4.78
CA GLY A 25 -14.34 11.18 5.06
C GLY A 25 -13.15 11.95 5.66
N PRO A 26 -12.74 13.10 5.07
CA PRO A 26 -11.57 13.83 5.54
C PRO A 26 -11.70 14.37 6.98
N GLY A 27 -12.88 14.87 7.33
CA GLY A 27 -13.16 15.41 8.68
C GLY A 27 -13.13 14.31 9.74
N LEU A 28 -13.85 13.22 9.49
CA LEU A 28 -13.93 12.08 10.41
C LEU A 28 -12.55 11.43 10.64
N ILE A 29 -11.76 11.29 9.59
CA ILE A 29 -10.41 10.73 9.69
C ILE A 29 -9.49 11.64 10.49
N HIS A 30 -9.62 12.97 10.33
CA HIS A 30 -8.83 13.90 11.13
C HIS A 30 -9.18 13.82 12.61
N GLU A 31 -10.46 13.70 12.94
CA GLU A 31 -10.93 13.53 14.31
C GLU A 31 -10.50 12.18 14.92
N MET A 32 -10.45 11.10 14.15
CA MET A 32 -10.00 9.79 14.63
C MET A 32 -8.49 9.70 14.81
N ARG A 33 -7.69 10.51 14.11
CA ARG A 33 -6.24 10.58 14.31
C ARG A 33 -5.87 11.06 15.72
N HIS A 34 -6.59 12.03 16.26
CA HIS A 34 -6.30 12.58 17.58
C HIS A 34 -6.34 11.54 18.71
N PRO A 35 -7.42 10.74 18.87
CA PRO A 35 -7.44 9.70 19.90
C PRO A 35 -6.39 8.61 19.64
N LEU A 36 -6.09 8.28 18.38
CA LEU A 36 -5.06 7.29 18.08
C LEU A 36 -3.66 7.76 18.47
N MET A 37 -3.34 9.03 18.21
CA MET A 37 -2.09 9.65 18.69
C MET A 37 -2.01 9.66 20.21
N GLY A 38 -3.14 9.92 20.90
CA GLY A 38 -3.21 9.85 22.36
C GLY A 38 -2.95 8.44 22.90
N ILE A 39 -3.52 7.41 22.26
CA ILE A 39 -3.27 6.01 22.61
C ILE A 39 -1.78 5.68 22.45
N LYS A 40 -1.19 6.04 21.31
CA LYS A 40 0.23 5.80 21.02
C LYS A 40 1.16 6.48 22.03
N ALA A 41 0.92 7.76 22.33
CA ALA A 41 1.69 8.49 23.32
C ALA A 41 1.55 7.87 24.72
N GLY A 42 0.34 7.41 25.08
CA GLY A 42 0.10 6.66 26.32
C GLY A 42 0.88 5.35 26.37
N MET A 43 0.90 4.60 25.30
CA MET A 43 1.68 3.35 25.18
C MET A 43 3.19 3.63 25.31
N GLU A 44 3.72 4.65 24.63
CA GLU A 44 5.13 5.03 24.75
C GLU A 44 5.50 5.41 26.19
N LEU A 45 4.59 6.11 26.89
CA LEU A 45 4.80 6.46 28.28
C LEU A 45 4.81 5.24 29.21
N VAL A 46 3.89 4.28 28.99
CA VAL A 46 3.85 3.01 29.73
C VAL A 46 5.13 2.21 29.49
N ALA A 47 5.56 2.09 28.23
CA ALA A 47 6.80 1.38 27.88
C ALA A 47 8.04 1.96 28.57
N ARG A 48 8.09 3.31 28.75
CA ARG A 48 9.19 3.98 29.47
C ARG A 48 9.12 3.80 30.97
N ARG A 49 7.92 3.73 31.55
CA ARG A 49 7.72 3.67 33.03
C ARG A 49 7.72 2.23 33.55
N LEU A 50 7.28 1.29 32.75
CA LEU A 50 7.08 -0.12 33.10
C LEU A 50 7.69 -1.00 32.01
N PRO A 51 9.04 -1.10 31.93
CA PRO A 51 9.71 -1.88 30.88
C PRO A 51 9.31 -3.36 30.88
N GLU A 52 8.95 -3.92 32.02
CA GLU A 52 8.47 -5.29 32.18
C GLU A 52 7.13 -5.51 31.45
N VAL A 53 6.25 -4.51 31.42
CA VAL A 53 4.99 -4.56 30.68
C VAL A 53 5.26 -4.49 29.18
N ALA A 54 6.24 -3.66 28.77
CA ALA A 54 6.62 -3.52 27.38
C ALA A 54 7.34 -4.76 26.79
N ALA A 55 7.83 -5.66 27.65
CA ALA A 55 8.44 -6.93 27.27
C ALA A 55 7.43 -8.08 27.13
N ALA A 56 6.15 -7.88 27.48
CA ALA A 56 5.12 -8.89 27.38
C ALA A 56 4.65 -9.09 25.93
N GLU A 57 4.27 -10.32 25.55
CA GLU A 57 3.75 -10.63 24.20
C GLU A 57 2.47 -9.84 23.88
N GLU A 58 1.63 -9.59 24.88
CA GLU A 58 0.42 -8.78 24.75
C GLU A 58 0.74 -7.34 24.36
N TRP A 59 1.89 -6.80 24.77
CA TRP A 59 2.34 -5.47 24.41
C TRP A 59 2.69 -5.38 22.92
N GLU A 60 3.40 -6.36 22.39
CA GLU A 60 3.67 -6.42 20.95
C GLU A 60 2.38 -6.55 20.15
N MET A 61 1.41 -7.31 20.64
CA MET A 61 0.09 -7.42 20.03
C MET A 61 -0.61 -6.05 19.99
N LEU A 62 -0.63 -5.29 21.09
CA LEU A 62 -1.22 -3.96 21.15
C LEU A 62 -0.55 -2.99 20.18
N ILE A 63 0.78 -2.95 20.14
CA ILE A 63 1.54 -2.12 19.19
C ILE A 63 1.15 -2.47 17.75
N SER A 64 1.05 -3.76 17.44
CA SER A 64 0.68 -4.21 16.10
C SER A 64 -0.73 -3.77 15.70
N GLN A 65 -1.69 -3.78 16.63
CA GLN A 65 -3.05 -3.31 16.38
C GLN A 65 -3.12 -1.80 16.18
N VAL A 66 -2.38 -1.02 16.97
CA VAL A 66 -2.29 0.43 16.80
C VAL A 66 -1.66 0.78 15.45
N ALA A 67 -0.56 0.13 15.09
CA ALA A 67 0.08 0.32 13.80
C ALA A 67 -0.85 -0.04 12.63
N ARG A 68 -1.67 -1.08 12.79
CA ARG A 68 -2.68 -1.47 11.81
C ARG A 68 -3.79 -0.44 11.67
N LEU A 69 -4.27 0.13 12.77
CA LEU A 69 -5.24 1.22 12.74
C LEU A 69 -4.66 2.46 12.04
N GLU A 70 -3.41 2.81 12.33
CA GLU A 70 -2.70 3.90 11.64
C GLU A 70 -2.63 3.66 10.12
N GLU A 71 -2.35 2.44 9.71
CA GLU A 71 -2.32 2.05 8.28
C GLU A 71 -3.70 2.15 7.64
N MET A 72 -4.74 1.68 8.33
CA MET A 72 -6.12 1.83 7.85
C MET A 72 -6.51 3.30 7.70
N PHE A 73 -6.22 4.14 8.69
CA PHE A 73 -6.50 5.58 8.60
C PHE A 73 -5.72 6.26 7.50
N ARG A 74 -4.46 5.90 7.31
CA ARG A 74 -3.64 6.40 6.21
C ARG A 74 -4.25 6.04 4.86
N SER A 75 -4.64 4.77 4.69
CA SER A 75 -5.29 4.28 3.48
C SER A 75 -6.62 5.01 3.20
N TYR A 76 -7.40 5.34 4.24
CA TYR A 76 -8.62 6.14 4.10
C TYR A 76 -8.32 7.61 3.75
N GLN A 77 -7.30 8.23 4.37
CA GLN A 77 -6.92 9.61 4.03
C GLN A 77 -6.55 9.75 2.56
N ASP A 78 -5.83 8.77 2.02
CA ASP A 78 -5.41 8.76 0.62
C ASP A 78 -6.58 8.63 -0.36
N LEU A 79 -7.67 7.97 0.08
CA LEU A 79 -8.92 7.91 -0.69
C LEU A 79 -9.58 9.30 -0.82
N PHE A 80 -9.55 10.09 0.27
CA PHE A 80 -10.35 11.30 0.43
C PHE A 80 -9.56 12.61 0.36
N ALA A 81 -8.23 12.60 0.18
CA ALA A 81 -7.41 13.79 0.07
C ALA A 81 -7.09 14.16 -1.39
N PRO A 82 -8.03 14.77 -2.12
CA PRO A 82 -7.79 15.19 -3.51
C PRO A 82 -6.77 16.33 -3.61
N ALA A 83 -6.54 17.07 -2.54
CA ALA A 83 -5.81 18.34 -2.57
C ALA A 83 -4.27 18.22 -2.52
N GLN A 84 -3.71 17.04 -2.26
CA GLN A 84 -2.26 16.87 -2.09
C GLN A 84 -1.54 16.19 -3.27
N LEU A 85 -2.25 15.86 -4.33
CA LEU A 85 -1.67 15.26 -5.53
C LEU A 85 -1.21 16.36 -6.52
N VAL A 86 -0.40 17.30 -6.04
CA VAL A 86 0.19 18.33 -6.93
C VAL A 86 1.40 17.70 -7.63
N PRO A 87 1.38 17.57 -8.97
CA PRO A 87 2.53 17.07 -9.69
C PRO A 87 3.74 18.02 -9.54
N THR A 88 4.85 17.46 -9.13
CA THR A 88 6.13 18.15 -8.98
C THR A 88 7.26 17.31 -9.55
N ARG A 89 8.44 17.89 -9.73
CA ARG A 89 9.67 17.13 -9.99
C ARG A 89 10.27 16.72 -8.66
N PHE A 90 10.68 15.47 -8.56
CA PHE A 90 11.25 14.95 -7.32
C PHE A 90 12.24 13.79 -7.59
N PRO A 91 13.26 13.62 -6.73
CA PRO A 91 14.16 12.48 -6.79
C PRO A 91 13.43 11.23 -6.31
N LEU A 92 13.26 10.27 -7.21
CA LEU A 92 12.44 9.08 -6.99
C LEU A 92 13.03 8.18 -5.90
N GLU A 93 14.35 8.04 -5.86
CA GLU A 93 15.07 7.21 -4.87
C GLU A 93 14.78 7.64 -3.43
N GLN A 94 14.66 8.96 -3.19
CA GLN A 94 14.33 9.47 -1.86
C GLN A 94 12.92 9.05 -1.42
N VAL A 95 11.97 9.03 -2.36
CA VAL A 95 10.61 8.57 -2.10
C VAL A 95 10.60 7.07 -1.82
N LEU A 96 11.36 6.28 -2.60
CA LEU A 96 11.46 4.84 -2.43
C LEU A 96 12.17 4.47 -1.12
N GLN A 97 13.26 5.16 -0.79
CA GLN A 97 13.94 4.97 0.49
C GLN A 97 13.00 5.27 1.67
N ARG A 98 12.23 6.36 1.58
CA ARG A 98 11.23 6.69 2.59
C ARG A 98 10.16 5.62 2.71
N ALA A 99 9.72 5.00 1.59
CA ALA A 99 8.78 3.89 1.63
C ALA A 99 9.36 2.69 2.38
N VAL A 100 10.62 2.31 2.11
CA VAL A 100 11.32 1.24 2.81
C VAL A 100 11.46 1.54 4.30
N ASP A 101 11.82 2.78 4.67
CA ASP A 101 11.98 3.20 6.08
C ASP A 101 10.64 3.10 6.85
N LEU A 102 9.52 3.47 6.21
CA LEU A 102 8.19 3.38 6.82
C LEU A 102 7.73 1.94 7.06
N VAL A 103 8.19 0.98 6.25
CA VAL A 103 7.92 -0.44 6.44
C VAL A 103 9.09 -1.21 7.04
N ALA A 104 10.11 -0.50 7.54
CA ALA A 104 11.40 -1.07 7.98
C ALA A 104 11.24 -2.19 9.01
N TYR A 105 10.31 -2.06 9.95
CA TYR A 105 10.04 -3.11 10.94
C TYR A 105 9.69 -4.44 10.27
N ARG A 106 8.86 -4.41 9.23
CA ARG A 106 8.42 -5.60 8.49
C ARG A 106 9.54 -6.17 7.61
N VAL A 107 10.19 -5.32 6.82
CA VAL A 107 11.29 -5.76 5.94
C VAL A 107 12.51 -6.27 6.71
N ARG A 108 12.81 -5.73 7.90
CA ARG A 108 13.91 -6.23 8.76
C ARG A 108 13.67 -7.66 9.21
N ARG A 109 12.42 -8.10 9.42
CA ARG A 109 12.09 -9.49 9.75
C ARG A 109 12.40 -10.46 8.62
N LEU A 110 12.43 -10.00 7.38
CA LEU A 110 12.87 -10.81 6.24
C LEU A 110 14.40 -10.96 6.19
N GLY A 111 15.16 -10.05 6.83
CA GLY A 111 16.61 -10.05 6.80
C GLY A 111 17.17 -9.99 5.37
N SER A 112 18.08 -10.89 5.03
CA SER A 112 18.68 -10.99 3.69
C SER A 112 17.69 -11.41 2.57
N ARG A 113 16.45 -11.72 2.90
CA ARG A 113 15.39 -12.03 1.93
C ARG A 113 14.74 -10.77 1.33
N PHE A 114 15.03 -9.59 1.89
CA PHE A 114 14.63 -8.31 1.29
C PHE A 114 15.82 -7.66 0.59
N THR A 115 15.61 -7.24 -0.66
CA THR A 115 16.65 -6.56 -1.46
C THR A 115 16.12 -5.23 -1.94
N TRP A 116 16.87 -4.18 -1.64
CA TRP A 116 16.72 -2.83 -2.17
C TRP A 116 18.10 -2.19 -2.24
N ALA A 117 18.53 -1.83 -3.43
CA ALA A 117 19.78 -1.10 -3.68
C ALA A 117 19.48 -0.02 -4.72
N PRO A 118 19.32 1.24 -4.33
CA PRO A 118 19.13 2.33 -5.28
C PRO A 118 20.45 2.58 -6.03
N GLU A 119 20.36 2.69 -7.35
CA GLU A 119 21.46 3.08 -8.22
C GLU A 119 21.08 4.36 -8.97
N GLY A 120 21.94 5.38 -8.92
CA GLY A 120 21.74 6.65 -9.63
C GLY A 120 20.82 7.65 -8.91
N GLU A 121 20.47 8.69 -9.65
CA GLU A 121 19.48 9.70 -9.28
C GLU A 121 18.51 9.90 -10.46
N HIS A 122 17.23 9.59 -10.23
CA HIS A 122 16.20 9.66 -11.26
C HIS A 122 15.16 10.71 -10.88
N LEU A 123 15.02 11.72 -11.74
CA LEU A 123 13.97 12.73 -11.59
C LEU A 123 12.66 12.20 -12.17
N ALA A 124 11.68 12.07 -11.32
CA ALA A 124 10.30 11.75 -11.67
C ALA A 124 9.44 13.02 -11.70
N HIS A 125 8.34 12.94 -12.46
CA HIS A 125 7.29 13.94 -12.46
C HIS A 125 5.98 13.33 -11.99
N GLY A 126 5.31 13.96 -11.04
CA GLY A 126 4.04 13.48 -10.47
C GLY A 126 3.89 13.89 -9.02
N ALA A 127 3.02 13.18 -8.27
CA ALA A 127 2.87 13.41 -6.85
C ALA A 127 3.75 12.42 -6.05
N PRO A 128 4.79 12.89 -5.32
CA PRO A 128 5.64 12.03 -4.50
C PRO A 128 4.85 11.19 -3.49
N THR A 129 3.79 11.76 -2.93
CA THR A 129 2.91 11.06 -1.98
C THR A 129 2.16 9.90 -2.63
N ALA A 130 1.69 10.04 -3.88
CA ALA A 130 1.01 8.97 -4.59
C ALA A 130 1.96 7.77 -4.84
N VAL A 131 3.21 8.07 -5.27
CA VAL A 131 4.24 7.05 -5.45
C VAL A 131 4.60 6.39 -4.12
N LEU A 132 4.82 7.19 -3.06
CA LEU A 132 5.11 6.69 -1.72
C LEU A 132 4.06 5.69 -1.24
N HIS A 133 2.79 6.05 -1.32
CA HIS A 133 1.69 5.20 -0.87
C HIS A 133 1.52 3.95 -1.75
N ALA A 134 1.67 4.09 -3.06
CA ALA A 134 1.63 2.94 -3.96
C ALA A 134 2.72 1.91 -3.59
N VAL A 135 3.95 2.36 -3.41
CA VAL A 135 5.08 1.49 -3.07
C VAL A 135 4.92 0.87 -1.69
N ILE A 136 4.47 1.63 -0.67
CA ILE A 136 4.18 1.08 0.66
C ILE A 136 3.13 -0.05 0.57
N ASN A 137 2.02 0.17 -0.15
CA ASN A 137 0.98 -0.84 -0.31
C ASN A 137 1.50 -2.11 -1.00
N LEU A 138 2.34 -1.96 -2.02
CA LEU A 138 2.94 -3.09 -2.72
C LEU A 138 3.94 -3.84 -1.84
N LEU A 139 4.80 -3.13 -1.11
CA LEU A 139 5.77 -3.73 -0.18
C LEU A 139 5.07 -4.50 0.95
N VAL A 140 4.03 -3.92 1.55
CA VAL A 140 3.24 -4.57 2.60
C VAL A 140 2.58 -5.84 2.06
N ASN A 141 2.02 -5.80 0.85
CA ASN A 141 1.41 -6.98 0.23
C ASN A 141 2.44 -8.07 -0.08
N ALA A 142 3.62 -7.70 -0.59
CA ALA A 142 4.71 -8.62 -0.87
C ALA A 142 5.24 -9.30 0.41
N VAL A 143 5.45 -8.51 1.47
CA VAL A 143 5.89 -9.02 2.77
C VAL A 143 4.84 -9.97 3.36
N ASP A 144 3.55 -9.61 3.34
CA ASP A 144 2.46 -10.49 3.79
C ASP A 144 2.47 -11.83 3.04
N ALA A 145 2.63 -11.80 1.72
CA ALA A 145 2.60 -13.01 0.89
C ALA A 145 3.78 -13.96 1.19
N VAL A 146 4.94 -13.41 1.54
CA VAL A 146 6.14 -14.17 1.91
C VAL A 146 6.07 -14.66 3.36
N GLU A 147 5.58 -13.83 4.29
CA GLU A 147 5.41 -14.21 5.70
C GLU A 147 4.38 -15.33 5.85
N GLU A 148 3.31 -15.34 5.06
CA GLU A 148 2.29 -16.40 5.07
C GLU A 148 2.87 -17.79 4.68
N LEU A 149 3.88 -17.81 3.79
CA LEU A 149 4.60 -19.04 3.42
C LEU A 149 5.76 -19.39 4.38
N GLY A 150 6.17 -18.46 5.24
CA GLY A 150 7.34 -18.59 6.10
C GLY A 150 8.69 -18.57 5.38
N GLN A 151 8.69 -18.44 4.06
CA GLN A 151 9.87 -18.45 3.18
C GLN A 151 9.67 -17.56 1.96
N GLY A 152 10.71 -17.38 1.15
CA GLY A 152 10.69 -16.56 -0.04
C GLY A 152 11.32 -15.18 0.20
N ARG A 153 11.48 -14.43 -0.87
CA ARG A 153 12.14 -13.12 -0.89
C ARG A 153 11.26 -12.05 -1.49
N VAL A 154 11.60 -10.80 -1.17
CA VAL A 154 10.97 -9.59 -1.69
C VAL A 154 12.06 -8.70 -2.25
N GLU A 155 11.86 -8.15 -3.42
CA GLU A 155 12.78 -7.20 -4.07
C GLU A 155 12.04 -5.95 -4.49
N LEU A 156 12.61 -4.80 -4.16
CA LEU A 156 12.25 -3.50 -4.71
C LEU A 156 13.30 -3.11 -5.74
N ARG A 157 12.91 -2.76 -6.96
CA ARG A 157 13.81 -2.32 -8.03
C ARG A 157 13.31 -1.05 -8.67
N LEU A 158 14.25 -0.23 -9.08
CA LEU A 158 14.03 0.90 -9.95
C LEU A 158 14.61 0.57 -11.33
N LEU A 159 13.84 0.80 -12.38
CA LEU A 159 14.25 0.60 -13.77
C LEU A 159 14.09 1.89 -14.55
N GLU A 160 15.07 2.16 -15.39
CA GLU A 160 15.05 3.28 -16.34
C GLU A 160 14.42 2.88 -17.67
N ALA A 161 13.92 3.85 -18.42
CA ALA A 161 13.44 3.75 -19.79
C ALA A 161 12.51 2.55 -20.10
N PRO A 162 11.25 2.53 -19.67
CA PRO A 162 10.54 3.58 -18.91
C PRO A 162 10.91 3.57 -17.43
N LEU A 163 10.62 4.69 -16.74
CA LEU A 163 10.87 4.81 -15.31
C LEU A 163 9.82 3.99 -14.54
N GLU A 164 10.26 2.85 -14.02
CA GLU A 164 9.41 1.87 -13.36
C GLU A 164 9.94 1.48 -11.99
N VAL A 165 9.06 1.49 -11.01
CA VAL A 165 9.33 0.90 -9.70
C VAL A 165 8.67 -0.47 -9.65
N ARG A 166 9.46 -1.53 -9.47
CA ARG A 166 8.97 -2.91 -9.43
C ARG A 166 9.12 -3.50 -8.04
N VAL A 167 8.04 -4.10 -7.56
CA VAL A 167 8.00 -4.89 -6.33
C VAL A 167 7.72 -6.33 -6.70
N SER A 168 8.70 -7.19 -6.44
CA SER A 168 8.65 -8.61 -6.77
C SER A 168 8.63 -9.44 -5.49
N ASP A 169 7.78 -10.46 -5.42
CA ASP A 169 7.74 -11.39 -4.30
C ASP A 169 7.71 -12.86 -4.77
N GLU A 170 8.26 -13.72 -3.91
CA GLU A 170 8.25 -15.17 -4.05
C GLU A 170 7.18 -15.79 -3.13
N GLY A 171 6.09 -15.05 -2.90
CA GLY A 171 4.95 -15.45 -2.08
C GLY A 171 4.06 -16.50 -2.75
N LYS A 172 2.83 -16.63 -2.30
CA LYS A 172 1.86 -17.60 -2.81
C LYS A 172 1.41 -17.34 -4.25
N GLY A 173 1.69 -16.17 -4.81
CA GLY A 173 1.18 -15.73 -6.11
C GLY A 173 -0.27 -15.28 -6.05
N ILE A 174 -0.82 -14.97 -7.22
CA ILE A 174 -2.21 -14.54 -7.40
C ILE A 174 -2.89 -15.53 -8.35
N ALA A 175 -4.01 -16.10 -7.93
CA ALA A 175 -4.79 -17.01 -8.76
C ALA A 175 -5.40 -16.24 -9.95
N ASP A 176 -5.45 -16.85 -11.13
CA ASP A 176 -5.89 -16.22 -12.39
C ASP A 176 -7.29 -15.60 -12.27
N GLU A 177 -8.19 -16.27 -11.56
CA GLU A 177 -9.55 -15.80 -11.29
C GLU A 177 -9.62 -14.48 -10.50
N ASN A 178 -8.56 -14.17 -9.73
CA ASN A 178 -8.47 -12.98 -8.90
C ASN A 178 -7.83 -11.78 -9.64
N ILE A 179 -7.11 -12.02 -10.74
CA ILE A 179 -6.37 -10.99 -11.46
C ILE A 179 -7.28 -9.87 -11.93
N VAL A 180 -8.45 -10.20 -12.48
CA VAL A 180 -9.42 -9.24 -13.02
C VAL A 180 -9.99 -8.33 -11.94
N ARG A 181 -10.08 -8.82 -10.70
CA ARG A 181 -10.65 -8.13 -9.55
C ARG A 181 -9.64 -7.45 -8.63
N LEU A 182 -8.35 -7.67 -8.90
CA LEU A 182 -7.25 -7.29 -8.02
C LEU A 182 -7.27 -5.81 -7.59
N PHE A 183 -7.77 -4.96 -8.45
CA PHE A 183 -7.84 -3.51 -8.23
C PHE A 183 -9.26 -3.00 -7.91
N GLU A 184 -10.22 -3.89 -7.72
CA GLU A 184 -11.55 -3.52 -7.26
C GLU A 184 -11.49 -3.08 -5.79
N ALA A 185 -12.34 -2.11 -5.42
CA ALA A 185 -12.44 -1.67 -4.04
C ALA A 185 -12.95 -2.81 -3.15
N ARG A 186 -12.35 -2.97 -1.97
CA ARG A 186 -12.68 -4.01 -0.97
C ARG A 186 -12.42 -5.46 -1.40
N PHE A 187 -11.79 -5.69 -2.55
CA PHE A 187 -11.40 -7.03 -2.94
C PHE A 187 -10.16 -7.47 -2.15
N THR A 188 -10.26 -8.59 -1.46
CA THR A 188 -9.16 -9.19 -0.70
C THR A 188 -9.30 -10.71 -0.65
N THR A 189 -8.17 -11.41 -0.74
CA THR A 189 -8.07 -12.86 -0.51
C THR A 189 -7.56 -13.19 0.89
N LYS A 190 -7.26 -12.16 1.70
CA LYS A 190 -6.82 -12.33 3.10
C LYS A 190 -8.02 -12.66 3.99
N PRO A 191 -7.80 -13.40 5.10
CA PRO A 191 -8.85 -13.68 6.06
C PRO A 191 -9.53 -12.41 6.59
N PRO A 192 -10.81 -12.52 7.04
CA PRO A 192 -11.52 -11.39 7.63
C PRO A 192 -10.68 -10.70 8.70
N GLY A 193 -10.60 -9.38 8.60
CA GLY A 193 -9.83 -8.55 9.52
C GLY A 193 -8.32 -8.47 9.22
N LYS A 194 -7.74 -9.20 8.27
CA LYS A 194 -6.32 -9.11 7.87
C LYS A 194 -6.05 -8.33 6.58
N GLY A 195 -7.09 -7.89 5.90
CA GLY A 195 -6.96 -7.06 4.69
C GLY A 195 -8.19 -6.19 4.49
N THR A 196 -7.99 -4.93 4.14
CA THR A 196 -9.09 -3.98 3.85
C THR A 196 -9.59 -4.10 2.40
N GLY A 197 -8.78 -4.69 1.50
CA GLY A 197 -9.05 -4.73 0.07
C GLY A 197 -9.01 -3.36 -0.61
N LEU A 198 -8.50 -2.33 0.06
CA LEU A 198 -8.46 -0.95 -0.45
C LEU A 198 -7.09 -0.55 -1.00
N GLY A 199 -5.99 -1.15 -0.51
CA GLY A 199 -4.64 -0.70 -0.80
C GLY A 199 -4.30 -0.61 -2.28
N LEU A 200 -4.54 -1.67 -3.06
CA LEU A 200 -4.27 -1.69 -4.51
C LEU A 200 -5.21 -0.77 -5.29
N HIS A 201 -6.48 -0.69 -4.88
CA HIS A 201 -7.46 0.22 -5.48
C HIS A 201 -7.01 1.68 -5.35
N ILE A 202 -6.63 2.09 -4.13
CA ILE A 202 -6.16 3.43 -3.81
C ILE A 202 -4.87 3.75 -4.57
N ALA A 203 -3.89 2.85 -4.51
CA ALA A 203 -2.62 3.00 -5.20
C ALA A 203 -2.82 3.26 -6.70
N ARG A 204 -3.67 2.46 -7.37
CA ARG A 204 -3.98 2.64 -8.79
C ARG A 204 -4.72 3.95 -9.08
N LYS A 205 -5.72 4.30 -8.25
CA LYS A 205 -6.49 5.55 -8.39
C LYS A 205 -5.58 6.78 -8.23
N ALA A 206 -4.72 6.81 -7.20
CA ALA A 206 -3.79 7.90 -6.94
C ALA A 206 -2.76 8.08 -8.07
N MET A 207 -2.14 7.00 -8.51
CA MET A 207 -1.16 7.05 -9.60
C MET A 207 -1.78 7.53 -10.91
N ARG A 208 -2.97 7.04 -11.30
CA ARG A 208 -3.67 7.49 -12.51
C ARG A 208 -3.96 8.98 -12.52
N ARG A 209 -4.29 9.57 -11.36
CA ARG A 209 -4.57 11.02 -11.24
C ARG A 209 -3.33 11.89 -11.49
N THR A 210 -2.15 11.31 -11.38
CA THR A 210 -0.86 12.01 -11.55
C THR A 210 -0.10 11.58 -12.80
N GLY A 211 -0.79 10.91 -13.74
CA GLY A 211 -0.23 10.48 -15.02
C GLY A 211 0.59 9.18 -14.96
N GLY A 212 0.67 8.53 -13.79
CA GLY A 212 1.32 7.24 -13.62
C GLY A 212 0.33 6.07 -13.63
N GLN A 213 0.83 4.87 -13.42
CA GLN A 213 0.03 3.65 -13.38
C GLN A 213 0.56 2.63 -12.38
N VAL A 214 -0.34 1.82 -11.81
CA VAL A 214 0.00 0.59 -11.08
C VAL A 214 -0.63 -0.59 -11.81
N ARG A 215 0.16 -1.62 -12.09
CA ARG A 215 -0.30 -2.84 -12.73
C ARG A 215 0.41 -4.09 -12.22
N LEU A 216 -0.20 -5.23 -12.39
CA LEU A 216 0.44 -6.53 -12.24
C LEU A 216 1.26 -6.81 -13.51
N VAL A 217 2.47 -7.35 -13.33
CA VAL A 217 3.35 -7.75 -14.44
C VAL A 217 2.98 -9.18 -14.87
N PRO A 218 2.54 -9.41 -16.12
CA PRO A 218 2.23 -10.74 -16.60
C PRO A 218 3.43 -11.69 -16.58
N ALA A 219 3.16 -12.98 -16.46
CA ALA A 219 4.19 -13.98 -16.67
C ALA A 219 4.75 -13.87 -18.10
N GLY A 220 6.08 -13.91 -18.23
CA GLY A 220 6.75 -13.80 -19.53
C GLY A 220 6.97 -12.37 -20.02
N GLU A 221 6.51 -11.34 -19.32
CA GLU A 221 6.88 -9.96 -19.66
C GLU A 221 8.41 -9.77 -19.51
N SER A 222 9.01 -9.05 -20.46
CA SER A 222 10.42 -8.70 -20.40
C SER A 222 10.76 -7.92 -19.13
N ARG A 223 11.98 -8.11 -18.60
CA ARG A 223 12.47 -7.48 -17.35
C ARG A 223 11.78 -7.97 -16.07
N ARG A 224 10.78 -8.85 -16.16
CA ARG A 224 10.22 -9.56 -14.99
C ARG A 224 11.26 -10.51 -14.40
N ARG A 225 11.28 -10.63 -13.09
CA ARG A 225 12.10 -11.64 -12.41
C ARG A 225 11.52 -13.03 -12.63
N GLU A 226 12.32 -13.95 -13.13
CA GLU A 226 11.89 -15.35 -13.37
C GLU A 226 11.46 -16.06 -12.10
N TRP A 227 12.10 -15.75 -10.97
CA TRP A 227 11.77 -16.32 -9.67
C TRP A 227 10.49 -15.72 -9.03
N ALA A 228 10.06 -14.54 -9.47
CA ALA A 228 8.92 -13.85 -8.87
C ALA A 228 7.62 -14.58 -9.19
N ARG A 229 6.88 -14.92 -8.16
CA ARG A 229 5.50 -15.40 -8.30
C ARG A 229 4.55 -14.24 -8.54
N THR A 230 4.76 -13.12 -7.82
CA THR A 230 4.05 -11.87 -8.08
C THR A 230 5.07 -10.78 -8.37
N GLU A 231 4.77 -9.93 -9.34
CA GLU A 231 5.52 -8.70 -9.58
C GLU A 231 4.53 -7.59 -9.97
N PHE A 232 4.56 -6.51 -9.20
CA PHE A 232 3.85 -5.29 -9.52
C PHE A 232 4.79 -4.23 -10.03
N VAL A 233 4.27 -3.37 -10.88
CA VAL A 233 4.99 -2.18 -11.36
C VAL A 233 4.19 -0.92 -11.07
N VAL A 234 4.91 0.11 -10.64
CA VAL A 234 4.47 1.50 -10.59
C VAL A 234 5.20 2.22 -11.70
N GLU A 235 4.48 2.61 -12.74
CA GLU A 235 5.00 3.43 -13.83
C GLU A 235 4.92 4.89 -13.42
N VAL A 236 6.06 5.57 -13.42
CA VAL A 236 6.17 6.97 -13.00
C VAL A 236 6.58 7.82 -14.19
N PRO A 237 5.86 8.93 -14.50
CA PRO A 237 6.26 9.82 -15.58
C PRO A 237 7.67 10.38 -15.31
N GLN A 238 8.50 10.45 -16.35
CA GLN A 238 9.79 11.13 -16.29
C GLN A 238 9.62 12.64 -16.31
N ALA A 239 10.55 13.34 -15.67
CA ALA A 239 10.56 14.80 -15.58
C ALA A 239 11.13 15.46 -16.84
#